data_5de5076741f2b428f9362dcf832b1aec
#
_entry.id   5de5076741f2b428f9362dcf832b1aec
#
_cell.length_a   1.000
_cell.length_b   1.000
_cell.length_c   1.000
_cell.angle_alpha   90.00
_cell.angle_beta   90.00
_cell.angle_gamma   90.00
#
_symmetry.space_group_name_H-M   'P 1'
#
loop_
_entity.id
_entity.type
_entity.pdbx_description
1 polymer ?
#
loop_
_entity_poly.entity_id
_entity_poly.type
_entity_poly.pdbx_seq_one_letter_code
_entity_poly.pdbx_strand_id
1 'polypeptide(L)'
;VGLFKAYQAVPRMEVSDIPVALSDVEDALLYLSKIGALKLEGGFLVLYNGMEIKRIVKDNRIKYKVDDYRLLDEFYKQKIRQIHIVGEYANLMVRDYNAALQFVQDYFNMDFKKFIATYFKGDRANEIERNITPDKYNQLFGELSDKQAEIINDAESKYIVVAAGPGRGKTRGLVHKLASLLLLEDVKHEQLLMVTFSRAAATEFKKRLVKLIGNAANFVEIKTFHSYCFDLLGKIGTLEGSSNVVKNAAEMIRNGEVEQGKITKSVLVIDEAQDMDEHEFELVKSLMTINDDMRVIAVGDDDQNIYEFRGSNSEHLRTLIEHYGATKYEMTENYRSNTNVIDLANAFAESITDRMKSAPIEAVTEEAGVVRITHHTCANMEEAVVNELLATYKTGKACVLTNTNDEALRVLGLLLKNGKRSKLIQSLDGFRLYNLLEIRVFLKAIDRNLHSPVISDDIWKNAKKELFGNYHNSACIDNVRRLILDFEATHSVKYRSDFEEFLNESKFEDFYDEQDQEVIYVSTIHKSKGREFDSVYMMLKNSAGKTDAERRALYVGMTRAKHNLYIHVKNLPFLFFVIARL
;
A
#
# COMPACT_ATOMS: atom_id res chain seq x y z
N VAL A 1 16.22 -26.15 5.35
CA VAL A 1 17.14 -26.69 6.40
C VAL A 1 17.87 -27.93 5.89
N GLY A 2 17.21 -28.96 5.34
CA GLY A 2 17.87 -30.18 4.81
C GLY A 2 18.83 -29.90 3.66
N LEU A 3 18.42 -29.11 2.67
CA LEU A 3 19.23 -28.69 1.53
C LEU A 3 20.44 -27.83 1.97
N PHE A 4 20.24 -26.94 2.94
CA PHE A 4 21.31 -26.14 3.51
C PHE A 4 22.34 -26.99 4.26
N LYS A 5 21.90 -27.98 5.05
CA LYS A 5 22.78 -28.97 5.70
C LYS A 5 23.53 -29.83 4.68
N ALA A 6 22.87 -30.25 3.59
CA ALA A 6 23.50 -30.99 2.51
C ALA A 6 24.57 -30.14 1.80
N TYR A 7 24.29 -28.86 1.55
CA TYR A 7 25.27 -27.92 1.00
C TYR A 7 26.50 -27.75 1.91
N GLN A 8 26.27 -27.63 3.22
CA GLN A 8 27.38 -27.53 4.19
C GLN A 8 28.26 -28.82 4.28
N ALA A 9 27.66 -29.96 3.94
CA ALA A 9 28.34 -31.26 3.98
C ALA A 9 29.15 -31.60 2.72
N VAL A 10 29.02 -30.80 1.62
CA VAL A 10 29.80 -31.00 0.40
C VAL A 10 31.24 -30.58 0.65
N PRO A 11 32.27 -31.46 0.40
CA PRO A 11 33.67 -31.09 0.49
C PRO A 11 33.94 -29.93 -0.47
N ARG A 12 34.45 -28.81 0.04
CA ARG A 12 34.76 -27.61 -0.75
C ARG A 12 35.99 -27.89 -1.61
N MET A 13 35.80 -27.97 -2.92
CA MET A 13 36.85 -27.69 -3.86
C MET A 13 37.07 -26.18 -3.92
N GLU A 14 38.33 -25.74 -3.87
CA GLU A 14 38.83 -24.37 -3.80
C GLU A 14 38.12 -23.37 -4.76
N VAL A 15 36.96 -22.89 -4.41
CA VAL A 15 36.35 -21.70 -5.03
C VAL A 15 35.73 -20.85 -3.91
N SER A 16 36.44 -19.75 -3.64
CA SER A 16 36.07 -18.61 -2.79
C SER A 16 35.08 -18.86 -1.64
N ASP A 17 35.54 -18.61 -0.42
CA ASP A 17 34.75 -18.56 0.82
C ASP A 17 33.63 -17.48 0.77
N ILE A 18 32.59 -17.71 0.00
CA ILE A 18 31.35 -16.92 0.09
C ILE A 18 30.49 -17.60 1.17
N PRO A 19 30.33 -16.97 2.33
CA PRO A 19 29.44 -17.52 3.36
C PRO A 19 27.99 -17.47 2.82
N VAL A 20 27.41 -18.65 2.56
CA VAL A 20 26.01 -18.78 2.14
C VAL A 20 25.16 -18.93 3.40
N ALA A 21 24.27 -17.99 3.62
CA ALA A 21 23.28 -18.05 4.69
C ALA A 21 22.09 -18.93 4.29
N LEU A 22 21.29 -19.35 5.29
CA LEU A 22 20.04 -20.09 5.02
C LEU A 22 19.08 -19.27 4.14
N SER A 23 19.02 -17.96 4.35
CA SER A 23 18.24 -17.02 3.53
C SER A 23 18.63 -17.04 2.06
N ASP A 24 19.92 -17.17 1.75
CA ASP A 24 20.39 -17.17 0.36
C ASP A 24 19.92 -18.44 -0.38
N VAL A 25 19.86 -19.57 0.34
CA VAL A 25 19.32 -20.83 -0.21
C VAL A 25 17.81 -20.72 -0.39
N GLU A 26 17.10 -20.08 0.54
CA GLU A 26 15.67 -19.81 0.46
C GLU A 26 15.34 -18.93 -0.74
N ASP A 27 16.07 -17.85 -0.92
CA ASP A 27 15.89 -16.92 -2.04
C ASP A 27 16.22 -17.60 -3.40
N ALA A 28 17.26 -18.41 -3.45
CA ALA A 28 17.61 -19.18 -4.65
C ALA A 28 16.50 -20.18 -5.03
N LEU A 29 15.96 -20.90 -4.06
CA LEU A 29 14.87 -21.86 -4.28
C LEU A 29 13.60 -21.16 -4.76
N LEU A 30 13.26 -20.01 -4.17
CA LEU A 30 12.10 -19.21 -4.58
C LEU A 30 12.30 -18.68 -6.00
N TYR A 31 13.50 -18.20 -6.35
CA TYR A 31 13.82 -17.75 -7.70
C TYR A 31 13.68 -18.86 -8.74
N LEU A 32 14.27 -20.03 -8.47
CA LEU A 32 14.22 -21.19 -9.36
C LEU A 32 12.78 -21.71 -9.53
N SER A 33 11.97 -21.62 -8.49
CA SER A 33 10.54 -21.93 -8.57
C SER A 33 9.78 -20.93 -9.42
N LYS A 34 10.09 -19.63 -9.30
CA LYS A 34 9.45 -18.56 -10.07
C LYS A 34 9.69 -18.68 -11.57
N ILE A 35 10.89 -19.08 -11.98
CA ILE A 35 11.23 -19.30 -13.41
C ILE A 35 10.80 -20.69 -13.91
N GLY A 36 10.12 -21.50 -13.08
CA GLY A 36 9.66 -22.84 -13.44
C GLY A 36 10.77 -23.89 -13.56
N ALA A 37 12.01 -23.58 -13.13
CA ALA A 37 13.15 -24.50 -13.17
C ALA A 37 13.03 -25.62 -12.13
N LEU A 38 12.31 -25.38 -11.03
CA LEU A 38 11.97 -26.40 -10.05
C LEU A 38 10.60 -26.13 -9.43
N LYS A 39 9.99 -27.21 -8.94
CA LYS A 39 8.73 -27.17 -8.22
C LYS A 39 9.00 -27.38 -6.73
N LEU A 40 8.60 -26.44 -5.89
CA LEU A 40 8.68 -26.56 -4.45
C LEU A 40 7.46 -27.34 -3.95
N GLU A 41 7.66 -28.55 -3.45
CA GLU A 41 6.63 -29.34 -2.80
C GLU A 41 6.89 -29.35 -1.28
N GLY A 42 6.05 -28.64 -0.56
CA GLY A 42 6.07 -28.60 0.91
C GLY A 42 7.17 -27.76 1.54
N GLY A 43 6.79 -26.73 2.22
CA GLY A 43 7.59 -25.97 3.18
C GLY A 43 8.27 -24.73 2.64
N PHE A 44 8.30 -23.73 3.25
CA PHE A 44 8.84 -22.43 3.61
C PHE A 44 7.77 -21.50 4.18
N LEU A 45 6.75 -21.44 3.62
CA LEU A 45 5.38 -21.13 3.95
C LEU A 45 4.64 -22.33 3.41
N VAL A 46 3.53 -22.69 3.99
CA VAL A 46 2.62 -23.59 3.31
C VAL A 46 2.03 -22.79 2.15
N LEU A 47 2.87 -22.52 1.15
CA LEU A 47 2.40 -22.14 -0.16
C LEU A 47 1.80 -23.42 -0.71
N TYR A 48 0.53 -23.61 -0.45
CA TYR A 48 -0.22 -24.63 -1.17
C TYR A 48 0.03 -24.34 -2.65
N ASN A 49 0.59 -25.30 -3.35
CA ASN A 49 0.53 -25.32 -4.79
C ASN A 49 -0.95 -25.48 -5.14
N GLY A 50 -1.66 -24.35 -5.17
CA GLY A 50 -3.00 -24.34 -5.67
C GLY A 50 -3.00 -24.94 -7.07
N MET A 51 -4.06 -25.59 -7.47
CA MET A 51 -4.19 -26.14 -8.81
C MET A 51 -4.49 -24.97 -9.76
N GLU A 52 -3.56 -24.71 -10.69
CA GLU A 52 -3.86 -23.79 -11.78
C GLU A 52 -4.78 -24.47 -12.78
N ILE A 53 -6.05 -24.04 -12.83
CA ILE A 53 -6.99 -24.52 -13.83
C ILE A 53 -6.96 -23.55 -15.01
N LYS A 54 -6.33 -23.98 -16.11
CA LYS A 54 -6.36 -23.24 -17.37
C LYS A 54 -7.56 -23.70 -18.18
N ARG A 55 -8.44 -22.78 -18.52
CA ARG A 55 -9.53 -23.04 -19.47
C ARG A 55 -8.96 -23.13 -20.88
N ILE A 56 -8.78 -24.36 -21.38
CA ILE A 56 -8.22 -24.63 -22.71
C ILE A 56 -9.28 -24.47 -23.82
N VAL A 57 -10.55 -24.74 -23.51
CA VAL A 57 -11.64 -24.68 -24.48
C VAL A 57 -12.55 -23.50 -24.20
N LYS A 58 -12.59 -22.49 -25.07
CA LYS A 58 -13.40 -21.29 -24.92
C LYS A 58 -14.91 -21.55 -25.03
N ASP A 59 -15.36 -22.48 -25.86
CA ASP A 59 -16.76 -22.73 -26.15
C ASP A 59 -17.41 -23.77 -25.24
N ASN A 60 -16.78 -24.09 -24.11
CA ASN A 60 -17.36 -25.02 -23.17
C ASN A 60 -18.54 -24.35 -22.44
N ARG A 61 -19.75 -24.80 -22.76
CA ARG A 61 -21.01 -24.37 -22.13
C ARG A 61 -21.21 -24.95 -20.73
N ILE A 62 -20.31 -25.81 -20.25
CA ILE A 62 -20.36 -26.39 -18.93
C ILE A 62 -19.91 -25.32 -17.94
N LYS A 63 -20.83 -24.88 -17.09
CA LYS A 63 -20.52 -24.01 -15.93
C LYS A 63 -20.21 -24.91 -14.76
N TYR A 64 -18.98 -24.87 -14.28
CA TYR A 64 -18.60 -25.56 -13.05
C TYR A 64 -19.18 -24.79 -11.85
N LYS A 65 -19.78 -25.53 -10.91
CA LYS A 65 -20.28 -25.02 -9.63
C LYS A 65 -19.29 -25.37 -8.53
N VAL A 66 -19.46 -24.77 -7.36
CA VAL A 66 -18.66 -25.06 -6.17
C VAL A 66 -18.63 -26.56 -5.84
N ASP A 67 -19.76 -27.23 -6.01
CA ASP A 67 -19.88 -28.68 -5.75
C ASP A 67 -18.98 -29.53 -6.66
N ASP A 68 -18.64 -29.09 -7.85
CA ASP A 68 -17.75 -29.82 -8.76
C ASP A 68 -16.30 -29.89 -8.26
N TYR A 69 -15.94 -28.97 -7.33
CA TYR A 69 -14.63 -28.91 -6.71
C TYR A 69 -14.59 -29.50 -5.29
N ARG A 70 -15.70 -30.04 -4.79
CA ARG A 70 -15.83 -30.51 -3.41
C ARG A 70 -14.74 -31.51 -3.01
N LEU A 71 -14.43 -32.49 -3.84
CA LEU A 71 -13.39 -33.49 -3.54
C LEU A 71 -12.00 -32.86 -3.41
N LEU A 72 -11.74 -31.84 -4.21
CA LEU A 72 -10.48 -31.12 -4.16
C LEU A 72 -10.38 -30.23 -2.91
N ASP A 73 -11.46 -29.55 -2.54
CA ASP A 73 -11.58 -28.77 -1.32
C ASP A 73 -11.39 -29.66 -0.08
N GLU A 74 -12.04 -30.84 -0.05
CA GLU A 74 -11.86 -31.83 1.01
C GLU A 74 -10.40 -32.29 1.12
N PHE A 75 -9.72 -32.52 0.00
CA PHE A 75 -8.30 -32.91 -0.01
C PHE A 75 -7.42 -31.84 0.63
N TYR A 76 -7.61 -30.57 0.26
CA TYR A 76 -6.83 -29.48 0.83
C TYR A 76 -7.14 -29.24 2.30
N LYS A 77 -8.40 -29.27 2.70
CA LYS A 77 -8.80 -29.20 4.12
C LYS A 77 -8.16 -30.32 4.95
N GLN A 78 -8.08 -31.51 4.41
CA GLN A 78 -7.42 -32.62 5.09
C GLN A 78 -5.91 -32.38 5.26
N LYS A 79 -5.25 -31.80 4.26
CA LYS A 79 -3.83 -31.42 4.37
C LYS A 79 -3.59 -30.36 5.44
N ILE A 80 -4.45 -29.36 5.53
CA ILE A 80 -4.38 -28.32 6.56
C ILE A 80 -4.53 -28.94 7.96
N ARG A 81 -5.55 -29.79 8.15
CA ARG A 81 -5.78 -30.50 9.40
C ARG A 81 -4.58 -31.31 9.84
N GLN A 82 -3.90 -31.98 8.92
CA GLN A 82 -2.67 -32.74 9.21
C GLN A 82 -1.56 -31.84 9.78
N ILE A 83 -1.39 -30.63 9.27
CA ILE A 83 -0.38 -29.69 9.77
C ILE A 83 -0.67 -29.29 11.22
N HIS A 84 -1.93 -28.98 11.54
CA HIS A 84 -2.34 -28.64 12.90
C HIS A 84 -2.16 -29.81 13.86
N ILE A 85 -2.48 -31.04 13.43
CA ILE A 85 -2.29 -32.27 14.23
C ILE A 85 -0.80 -32.48 14.52
N VAL A 86 0.08 -32.34 13.52
CA VAL A 86 1.53 -32.45 13.72
C VAL A 86 2.07 -31.34 14.62
N GLY A 87 1.55 -30.13 14.49
CA GLY A 87 1.90 -29.00 15.37
C GLY A 87 1.54 -29.27 16.83
N GLU A 88 0.32 -29.80 17.10
CA GLU A 88 -0.09 -30.16 18.46
C GLU A 88 0.74 -31.32 19.03
N TYR A 89 1.01 -32.33 18.22
CA TYR A 89 1.94 -33.39 18.60
C TYR A 89 3.31 -32.85 19.03
N ALA A 90 3.88 -31.94 18.24
CA ALA A 90 5.18 -31.33 18.55
C ALA A 90 5.14 -30.53 19.87
N ASN A 91 4.05 -29.81 20.13
CA ASN A 91 3.85 -29.09 21.39
C ASN A 91 3.76 -30.04 22.58
N LEU A 92 3.04 -31.15 22.43
CA LEU A 92 2.93 -32.18 23.48
C LEU A 92 4.29 -32.84 23.73
N MET A 93 5.06 -33.16 22.69
CA MET A 93 6.40 -33.75 22.82
C MET A 93 7.34 -32.91 23.68
N VAL A 94 7.22 -31.59 23.64
CA VAL A 94 8.05 -30.68 24.44
C VAL A 94 7.55 -30.57 25.90
N ARG A 95 6.24 -30.75 26.14
CA ARG A 95 5.60 -30.52 27.44
C ARG A 95 5.40 -31.79 28.22
N ASP A 96 4.89 -32.83 27.57
CA ASP A 96 4.55 -34.11 28.18
C ASP A 96 4.66 -35.23 27.13
N TYR A 97 5.76 -35.97 27.21
CA TYR A 97 6.07 -37.07 26.30
C TYR A 97 5.00 -38.18 26.31
N ASN A 98 4.44 -38.53 27.52
CA ASN A 98 3.44 -39.57 27.63
C ASN A 98 2.11 -39.15 26.99
N ALA A 99 1.72 -37.89 27.18
CA ALA A 99 0.56 -37.31 26.49
C ALA A 99 0.75 -37.29 24.97
N ALA A 100 1.95 -37.04 24.48
CA ALA A 100 2.26 -37.10 23.07
C ALA A 100 2.16 -38.51 22.48
N LEU A 101 2.62 -39.52 23.20
CA LEU A 101 2.46 -40.91 22.80
C LEU A 101 0.98 -41.31 22.73
N GLN A 102 0.19 -40.93 23.74
CA GLN A 102 -1.25 -41.21 23.77
C GLN A 102 -1.96 -40.51 22.61
N PHE A 103 -1.59 -39.23 22.30
CA PHE A 103 -2.11 -38.48 21.18
C PHE A 103 -1.90 -39.20 19.84
N VAL A 104 -0.70 -39.76 19.62
CA VAL A 104 -0.39 -40.51 18.39
C VAL A 104 -1.19 -41.81 18.33
N GLN A 105 -1.29 -42.54 19.44
CA GLN A 105 -2.09 -43.75 19.49
C GLN A 105 -3.56 -43.47 19.20
N ASP A 106 -4.11 -42.43 19.80
CA ASP A 106 -5.49 -42.02 19.59
C ASP A 106 -5.75 -41.53 18.16
N TYR A 107 -4.78 -40.85 17.53
CA TYR A 107 -4.87 -40.44 16.13
C TYR A 107 -5.08 -41.63 15.17
N PHE A 108 -4.43 -42.76 15.44
CA PHE A 108 -4.56 -43.96 14.60
C PHE A 108 -5.71 -44.88 15.02
N ASN A 109 -6.16 -44.82 16.28
CA ASN A 109 -7.14 -45.76 16.82
C ASN A 109 -8.55 -45.19 16.98
N MET A 110 -8.68 -43.83 17.00
CA MET A 110 -9.99 -43.19 17.16
C MET A 110 -10.58 -42.79 15.79
N ASP A 111 -11.92 -42.70 15.75
CA ASP A 111 -12.60 -41.99 14.68
C ASP A 111 -12.14 -40.54 14.64
N PHE A 112 -11.91 -40.00 13.43
CA PHE A 112 -11.33 -38.69 13.25
C PHE A 112 -12.13 -37.55 13.91
N LYS A 113 -13.48 -37.62 13.85
CA LYS A 113 -14.34 -36.61 14.50
C LYS A 113 -14.21 -36.65 16.02
N LYS A 114 -14.11 -37.87 16.58
CA LYS A 114 -13.92 -38.07 18.02
C LYS A 114 -12.53 -37.58 18.45
N PHE A 115 -11.51 -37.85 17.64
CA PHE A 115 -10.14 -37.37 17.87
C PHE A 115 -10.10 -35.84 17.92
N ILE A 116 -10.66 -35.15 16.91
CA ILE A 116 -10.74 -33.70 16.89
C ILE A 116 -11.48 -33.15 18.10
N ALA A 117 -12.63 -33.69 18.43
CA ALA A 117 -13.42 -33.27 19.59
C ALA A 117 -12.69 -33.50 20.94
N THR A 118 -11.76 -34.44 21.00
CA THR A 118 -10.98 -34.74 22.20
C THR A 118 -9.83 -33.76 22.39
N TYR A 119 -9.07 -33.51 21.34
CA TYR A 119 -7.80 -32.76 21.40
C TYR A 119 -7.92 -31.30 20.97
N PHE A 120 -8.91 -30.94 20.16
CA PHE A 120 -9.13 -29.58 19.66
C PHE A 120 -10.49 -29.06 20.15
N LYS A 121 -10.53 -28.55 21.39
CA LYS A 121 -11.77 -28.09 22.06
C LYS A 121 -11.96 -26.57 21.89
N GLY A 122 -13.25 -26.16 21.85
CA GLY A 122 -13.63 -24.76 21.78
C GLY A 122 -13.14 -24.08 20.48
N ASP A 123 -12.55 -22.89 20.60
CA ASP A 123 -12.04 -22.12 19.46
C ASP A 123 -10.96 -22.86 18.65
N ARG A 124 -10.23 -23.78 19.26
CA ARG A 124 -9.21 -24.60 18.59
C ARG A 124 -9.81 -25.55 17.54
N ALA A 125 -11.07 -25.94 17.67
CA ALA A 125 -11.75 -26.71 16.63
C ALA A 125 -11.92 -25.91 15.33
N ASN A 126 -12.11 -24.60 15.45
CA ASN A 126 -12.18 -23.70 14.30
C ASN A 126 -10.77 -23.37 13.75
N GLU A 127 -9.75 -23.39 14.61
CA GLU A 127 -8.37 -23.12 14.23
C GLU A 127 -7.78 -24.21 13.34
N ILE A 128 -8.17 -25.48 13.53
CA ILE A 128 -7.68 -26.61 12.72
C ILE A 128 -8.10 -26.52 11.24
N GLU A 129 -9.09 -25.71 10.93
CA GLU A 129 -9.51 -25.40 9.56
C GLU A 129 -8.73 -24.23 8.95
N ARG A 130 -7.88 -23.53 9.71
CA ARG A 130 -7.11 -22.39 9.24
C ARG A 130 -5.81 -22.84 8.56
N ASN A 131 -5.42 -22.11 7.50
CA ASN A 131 -4.20 -22.36 6.73
C ASN A 131 -2.89 -22.01 7.48
N ILE A 132 -2.98 -21.37 8.66
CA ILE A 132 -1.83 -21.02 9.49
C ILE A 132 -2.07 -21.41 10.95
N THR A 133 -0.97 -21.59 11.70
CA THR A 133 -1.06 -21.91 13.13
C THR A 133 -1.66 -20.75 13.93
N PRO A 134 -2.30 -21.02 15.09
CA PRO A 134 -2.83 -19.98 15.98
C PRO A 134 -1.80 -18.93 16.38
N ASP A 135 -0.59 -19.34 16.73
CA ASP A 135 0.49 -18.44 17.10
C ASP A 135 0.85 -17.50 15.94
N LYS A 136 0.92 -18.05 14.72
CA LYS A 136 1.20 -17.24 13.52
C LYS A 136 0.03 -16.31 13.21
N TYR A 137 -1.20 -16.75 13.39
CA TYR A 137 -2.39 -15.90 13.24
C TYR A 137 -2.34 -14.74 14.23
N ASN A 138 -2.10 -15.01 15.52
CA ASN A 138 -2.01 -13.97 16.54
C ASN A 138 -0.83 -13.00 16.29
N GLN A 139 0.32 -13.51 15.85
CA GLN A 139 1.46 -12.68 15.48
C GLN A 139 1.13 -11.72 14.32
N LEU A 140 0.37 -12.18 13.33
CA LEU A 140 0.05 -11.39 12.14
C LEU A 140 -1.16 -10.47 12.35
N PHE A 141 -2.18 -10.93 13.06
CA PHE A 141 -3.50 -10.29 13.09
C PHE A 141 -3.99 -9.92 14.50
N GLY A 142 -3.29 -10.35 15.58
CA GLY A 142 -3.75 -10.17 16.96
C GLY A 142 -3.74 -8.71 17.47
N GLU A 143 -3.05 -7.80 16.79
CA GLU A 143 -3.02 -6.37 17.14
C GLU A 143 -4.00 -5.50 16.32
N LEU A 144 -4.87 -6.12 15.55
CA LEU A 144 -5.86 -5.40 14.74
C LEU A 144 -7.06 -4.99 15.59
N SER A 145 -7.66 -3.85 15.25
CA SER A 145 -8.93 -3.48 15.85
C SER A 145 -10.06 -4.40 15.35
N ASP A 146 -11.18 -4.42 16.08
CA ASP A 146 -12.34 -5.25 15.72
C ASP A 146 -12.82 -4.97 14.30
N LYS A 147 -12.85 -3.70 13.89
CA LYS A 147 -13.25 -3.30 12.54
C LYS A 147 -12.26 -3.75 11.47
N GLN A 148 -10.96 -3.69 11.76
CA GLN A 148 -9.94 -4.21 10.85
C GLN A 148 -10.03 -5.74 10.75
N ALA A 149 -10.25 -6.44 11.87
CA ALA A 149 -10.43 -7.88 11.91
C ALA A 149 -11.68 -8.33 11.13
N GLU A 150 -12.79 -7.58 11.23
CA GLU A 150 -14.01 -7.84 10.48
C GLU A 150 -13.75 -7.81 8.95
N ILE A 151 -13.09 -6.77 8.45
CA ILE A 151 -12.73 -6.63 7.02
C ILE A 151 -11.78 -7.76 6.57
N ILE A 152 -10.81 -8.11 7.41
CA ILE A 152 -9.81 -9.13 7.09
C ILE A 152 -10.44 -10.51 7.01
N ASN A 153 -11.38 -10.81 7.90
CA ASN A 153 -12.05 -12.11 7.97
C ASN A 153 -13.21 -12.26 6.97
N ASP A 154 -13.61 -11.20 6.28
CA ASP A 154 -14.61 -11.29 5.21
C ASP A 154 -13.99 -11.98 3.98
N ALA A 155 -14.20 -13.28 3.86
CA ALA A 155 -13.79 -14.12 2.74
C ALA A 155 -14.94 -14.37 1.74
N GLU A 156 -16.18 -14.01 2.09
CA GLU A 156 -17.38 -14.35 1.32
C GLU A 156 -17.81 -13.23 0.37
N SER A 157 -17.63 -11.98 0.76
CA SER A 157 -18.05 -10.85 -0.05
C SER A 157 -17.23 -10.76 -1.34
N LYS A 158 -17.93 -10.76 -2.47
CA LYS A 158 -17.32 -10.60 -3.78
C LYS A 158 -16.78 -9.20 -3.99
N TYR A 159 -17.52 -8.19 -3.54
CA TYR A 159 -17.14 -6.79 -3.61
C TYR A 159 -17.17 -6.17 -2.22
N ILE A 160 -16.09 -5.50 -1.86
CA ILE A 160 -15.92 -4.83 -0.58
C ILE A 160 -15.53 -3.38 -0.84
N VAL A 161 -16.24 -2.44 -0.20
CA VAL A 161 -15.87 -1.03 -0.16
C VAL A 161 -15.59 -0.63 1.29
N VAL A 162 -14.39 -0.16 1.56
CA VAL A 162 -13.98 0.33 2.88
C VAL A 162 -13.91 1.85 2.85
N ALA A 163 -14.88 2.50 3.46
CA ALA A 163 -14.88 3.94 3.68
C ALA A 163 -14.03 4.25 4.92
N ALA A 164 -12.81 4.76 4.68
CA ALA A 164 -11.83 4.96 5.75
C ALA A 164 -11.26 6.37 5.73
N GLY A 165 -11.53 7.16 6.74
CA GLY A 165 -11.04 8.52 6.89
C GLY A 165 -9.51 8.61 7.06
N PRO A 166 -8.98 9.82 7.28
CA PRO A 166 -7.54 10.05 7.48
C PRO A 166 -7.06 9.41 8.79
N GLY A 167 -5.81 8.96 8.81
CA GLY A 167 -5.17 8.45 10.03
C GLY A 167 -5.72 7.13 10.59
N ARG A 168 -6.58 6.43 9.84
CA ARG A 168 -7.28 5.21 10.29
C ARG A 168 -6.52 3.92 10.05
N GLY A 169 -5.26 4.00 9.66
CA GLY A 169 -4.49 2.80 9.36
C GLY A 169 -4.96 2.06 8.10
N LYS A 170 -5.51 2.78 7.09
CA LYS A 170 -5.87 2.21 5.76
C LYS A 170 -4.77 1.31 5.22
N THR A 171 -3.56 1.84 5.15
CA THR A 171 -2.39 1.11 4.67
C THR A 171 -2.11 -0.13 5.52
N ARG A 172 -2.22 -0.04 6.86
CA ARG A 172 -2.05 -1.20 7.75
C ARG A 172 -3.15 -2.24 7.49
N GLY A 173 -4.41 -1.83 7.45
CA GLY A 173 -5.54 -2.71 7.17
C GLY A 173 -5.39 -3.42 5.82
N LEU A 174 -5.03 -2.69 4.76
CA LEU A 174 -4.81 -3.28 3.44
C LEU A 174 -3.63 -4.25 3.40
N VAL A 175 -2.50 -3.93 4.04
CA VAL A 175 -1.34 -4.84 4.13
C VAL A 175 -1.74 -6.15 4.81
N HIS A 176 -2.54 -6.08 5.89
CA HIS A 176 -3.03 -7.27 6.58
C HIS A 176 -4.10 -8.01 5.75
N LYS A 177 -4.95 -7.30 4.99
CA LYS A 177 -5.89 -7.95 4.06
C LYS A 177 -5.16 -8.67 2.92
N LEU A 178 -4.11 -8.07 2.35
CA LEU A 178 -3.25 -8.76 1.38
C LEU A 178 -2.61 -10.02 1.98
N ALA A 179 -2.12 -9.92 3.22
CA ALA A 179 -1.57 -11.08 3.93
C ALA A 179 -2.64 -12.15 4.19
N SER A 180 -3.88 -11.76 4.55
CA SER A 180 -4.98 -12.72 4.77
C SER A 180 -5.40 -13.41 3.48
N LEU A 181 -5.50 -12.69 2.37
CA LEU A 181 -5.80 -13.28 1.06
C LEU A 181 -4.81 -14.38 0.70
N LEU A 182 -3.51 -14.14 0.95
CA LEU A 182 -2.46 -15.10 0.64
C LEU A 182 -2.37 -16.26 1.63
N LEU A 183 -2.60 -16.01 2.92
CA LEU A 183 -2.32 -16.96 3.99
C LEU A 183 -3.56 -17.67 4.53
N LEU A 184 -4.72 -17.02 4.48
CA LEU A 184 -5.98 -17.58 5.02
C LEU A 184 -6.93 -18.03 3.91
N GLU A 185 -6.98 -17.26 2.80
CA GLU A 185 -7.94 -17.49 1.72
C GLU A 185 -7.32 -18.23 0.52
N ASP A 186 -6.06 -18.65 0.62
CA ASP A 186 -5.31 -19.43 -0.40
C ASP A 186 -5.27 -18.77 -1.80
N VAL A 187 -5.34 -17.44 -1.84
CA VAL A 187 -5.19 -16.67 -3.08
C VAL A 187 -3.73 -16.70 -3.49
N LYS A 188 -3.44 -17.13 -4.71
CA LYS A 188 -2.08 -17.12 -5.23
C LYS A 188 -1.61 -15.70 -5.56
N HIS A 189 -0.30 -15.48 -5.46
CA HIS A 189 0.28 -14.17 -5.76
C HIS A 189 0.02 -13.72 -7.21
N GLU A 190 -0.05 -14.65 -8.19
CA GLU A 190 -0.39 -14.34 -9.57
C GLU A 190 -1.85 -13.90 -9.75
N GLN A 191 -2.73 -14.35 -8.88
CA GLN A 191 -4.15 -14.02 -8.89
C GLN A 191 -4.46 -12.67 -8.23
N LEU A 192 -3.52 -12.16 -7.42
CA LEU A 192 -3.68 -10.94 -6.65
C LEU A 192 -3.03 -9.75 -7.37
N LEU A 193 -3.80 -8.70 -7.55
CA LEU A 193 -3.33 -7.41 -8.01
C LEU A 193 -3.74 -6.34 -7.00
N MET A 194 -2.80 -5.56 -6.54
CA MET A 194 -3.09 -4.32 -5.84
C MET A 194 -2.72 -3.14 -6.70
N VAL A 195 -3.65 -2.21 -6.87
CA VAL A 195 -3.41 -0.94 -7.55
C VAL A 195 -3.47 0.22 -6.58
N THR A 196 -2.57 1.16 -6.75
CA THR A 196 -2.48 2.38 -5.96
C THR A 196 -2.29 3.60 -6.86
N PHE A 197 -2.51 4.79 -6.31
CA PHE A 197 -2.46 6.03 -7.07
C PHE A 197 -1.05 6.56 -7.35
N SER A 198 -0.05 6.08 -6.61
CA SER A 198 1.33 6.52 -6.77
C SER A 198 2.34 5.41 -6.59
N ARG A 199 3.49 5.55 -7.25
CA ARG A 199 4.60 4.62 -7.12
C ARG A 199 5.16 4.59 -5.69
N ALA A 200 5.20 5.72 -5.01
CA ALA A 200 5.62 5.81 -3.62
C ALA A 200 4.72 4.97 -2.71
N ALA A 201 3.39 5.02 -2.89
CA ALA A 201 2.45 4.18 -2.17
C ALA A 201 2.69 2.70 -2.47
N ALA A 202 2.86 2.31 -3.74
CA ALA A 202 3.16 0.92 -4.11
C ALA A 202 4.43 0.40 -3.42
N THR A 203 5.48 1.21 -3.37
CA THR A 203 6.74 0.89 -2.69
C THR A 203 6.55 0.74 -1.19
N GLU A 204 5.81 1.64 -0.56
CA GLU A 204 5.51 1.61 0.87
C GLU A 204 4.70 0.34 1.24
N PHE A 205 3.66 0.01 0.48
CA PHE A 205 2.88 -1.21 0.65
C PHE A 205 3.76 -2.45 0.52
N LYS A 206 4.63 -2.49 -0.50
CA LYS A 206 5.55 -3.60 -0.73
C LYS A 206 6.49 -3.81 0.45
N LYS A 207 7.13 -2.73 0.92
CA LYS A 207 8.02 -2.76 2.10
C LYS A 207 7.31 -3.29 3.35
N ARG A 208 6.08 -2.80 3.61
CA ARG A 208 5.28 -3.23 4.76
C ARG A 208 4.85 -4.68 4.64
N LEU A 209 4.44 -5.12 3.45
CA LEU A 209 4.04 -6.50 3.22
C LEU A 209 5.24 -7.46 3.37
N VAL A 210 6.43 -7.09 2.85
CA VAL A 210 7.67 -7.85 3.06
C VAL A 210 8.01 -7.95 4.56
N LYS A 211 7.86 -6.87 5.31
CA LYS A 211 8.08 -6.89 6.76
C LYS A 211 7.09 -7.83 7.48
N LEU A 212 5.87 -7.95 7.00
CA LEU A 212 4.80 -8.75 7.62
C LEU A 212 4.91 -10.24 7.30
N ILE A 213 5.07 -10.60 6.01
CA ILE A 213 5.03 -11.98 5.53
C ILE A 213 6.33 -12.46 4.87
N GLY A 214 7.39 -11.64 4.90
CA GLY A 214 8.71 -12.00 4.36
C GLY A 214 8.75 -12.02 2.83
N ASN A 215 9.66 -12.84 2.29
CA ASN A 215 9.98 -12.88 0.86
C ASN A 215 8.81 -13.25 -0.05
N ALA A 216 7.79 -13.96 0.46
CA ALA A 216 6.57 -14.26 -0.30
C ALA A 216 5.89 -12.99 -0.84
N ALA A 217 6.00 -11.86 -0.12
CA ALA A 217 5.49 -10.58 -0.55
C ALA A 217 6.09 -10.10 -1.88
N ASN A 218 7.34 -10.51 -2.21
CA ASN A 218 8.01 -10.06 -3.44
C ASN A 218 7.29 -10.48 -4.72
N PHE A 219 6.49 -11.52 -4.66
CA PHE A 219 5.73 -12.03 -5.80
C PHE A 219 4.36 -11.36 -5.98
N VAL A 220 3.88 -10.63 -4.98
CA VAL A 220 2.61 -9.91 -5.05
C VAL A 220 2.78 -8.69 -5.98
N GLU A 221 1.91 -8.56 -6.95
CA GLU A 221 1.87 -7.39 -7.83
C GLU A 221 1.20 -6.21 -7.12
N ILE A 222 2.00 -5.20 -6.81
CA ILE A 222 1.54 -3.91 -6.28
C ILE A 222 2.04 -2.85 -7.25
N LYS A 223 1.11 -2.23 -7.99
CA LYS A 223 1.41 -1.34 -9.13
C LYS A 223 0.51 -0.11 -9.14
N THR A 224 0.84 0.87 -9.98
CA THR A 224 -0.12 1.90 -10.38
C THR A 224 -1.02 1.37 -11.49
N PHE A 225 -2.16 2.02 -11.75
CA PHE A 225 -3.01 1.68 -12.90
C PHE A 225 -2.23 1.72 -14.22
N HIS A 226 -1.43 2.76 -14.40
CA HIS A 226 -0.61 2.93 -15.59
C HIS A 226 0.41 1.80 -15.77
N SER A 227 1.15 1.45 -14.70
CA SER A 227 2.14 0.37 -14.73
C SER A 227 1.50 -0.98 -15.07
N TYR A 228 0.35 -1.27 -14.47
CA TYR A 228 -0.38 -2.50 -14.79
C TYR A 228 -0.79 -2.56 -16.27
N CYS A 229 -1.30 -1.45 -16.81
CA CYS A 229 -1.70 -1.38 -18.20
C CYS A 229 -0.53 -1.52 -19.17
N PHE A 230 0.63 -0.91 -18.88
CA PHE A 230 1.84 -1.09 -19.69
C PHE A 230 2.29 -2.55 -19.74
N ASP A 231 2.28 -3.24 -18.60
CA ASP A 231 2.63 -4.67 -18.59
C ASP A 231 1.63 -5.52 -19.36
N LEU A 232 0.34 -5.21 -19.23
CA LEU A 232 -0.73 -5.91 -19.92
C LEU A 232 -0.63 -5.76 -21.43
N LEU A 233 -0.31 -4.57 -21.91
CA LEU A 233 -0.17 -4.26 -23.34
C LEU A 233 1.19 -4.69 -23.92
N GLY A 234 2.07 -5.30 -23.12
CA GLY A 234 3.36 -5.82 -23.58
C GLY A 234 4.41 -4.75 -23.85
N LYS A 235 4.34 -3.60 -23.15
CA LYS A 235 5.28 -2.47 -23.28
C LYS A 235 5.43 -1.94 -24.71
N ILE A 236 4.41 -2.11 -25.55
CA ILE A 236 4.39 -1.62 -26.93
C ILE A 236 3.94 -0.16 -26.92
N GLY A 237 4.88 0.74 -27.10
CA GLY A 237 4.62 2.16 -27.28
C GLY A 237 5.69 3.04 -26.62
N THR A 238 5.91 4.22 -27.17
CA THR A 238 6.73 5.25 -26.54
C THR A 238 5.92 5.89 -25.39
N LEU A 239 6.58 6.21 -24.29
CA LEU A 239 6.02 6.88 -23.12
C LEU A 239 5.29 8.21 -23.42
N GLU A 240 5.42 8.74 -24.62
CA GLU A 240 4.72 9.93 -25.11
C GLU A 240 3.21 9.72 -25.35
N GLY A 241 2.76 8.45 -25.44
CA GLY A 241 1.36 8.05 -25.54
C GLY A 241 0.70 7.68 -24.22
N SER A 242 1.33 7.94 -23.07
CA SER A 242 0.91 7.43 -21.74
C SER A 242 -0.48 7.92 -21.29
N SER A 243 -0.95 9.07 -21.75
CA SER A 243 -2.26 9.62 -21.35
C SER A 243 -3.46 8.74 -21.70
N ASN A 244 -3.32 7.81 -22.66
CA ASN A 244 -4.39 6.94 -23.12
C ASN A 244 -4.17 5.46 -22.80
N VAL A 245 -3.09 5.10 -22.07
CA VAL A 245 -2.73 3.69 -21.87
C VAL A 245 -3.80 2.93 -21.11
N VAL A 246 -4.40 3.54 -20.09
CA VAL A 246 -5.45 2.93 -19.28
C VAL A 246 -6.72 2.71 -20.11
N LYS A 247 -7.12 3.73 -20.87
CA LYS A 247 -8.25 3.66 -21.81
C LYS A 247 -8.04 2.55 -22.85
N ASN A 248 -6.88 2.53 -23.49
CA ASN A 248 -6.55 1.54 -24.51
C ASN A 248 -6.55 0.12 -23.93
N ALA A 249 -6.01 -0.07 -22.72
CA ALA A 249 -6.04 -1.35 -22.04
C ALA A 249 -7.47 -1.83 -21.77
N ALA A 250 -8.33 -0.94 -21.27
CA ALA A 250 -9.73 -1.25 -21.02
C ALA A 250 -10.48 -1.64 -22.32
N GLU A 251 -10.22 -0.93 -23.42
CA GLU A 251 -10.80 -1.24 -24.74
C GLU A 251 -10.32 -2.59 -25.26
N MET A 252 -9.01 -2.87 -25.24
CA MET A 252 -8.45 -4.14 -25.70
C MET A 252 -8.93 -5.32 -24.86
N ILE A 253 -9.11 -5.15 -23.56
CA ILE A 253 -9.71 -6.15 -22.68
C ILE A 253 -11.14 -6.46 -23.13
N ARG A 254 -11.97 -5.44 -23.33
CA ARG A 254 -13.37 -5.61 -23.76
C ARG A 254 -13.50 -6.28 -25.13
N ASN A 255 -12.59 -5.96 -26.04
CA ASN A 255 -12.57 -6.53 -27.38
C ASN A 255 -11.99 -7.96 -27.42
N GLY A 256 -11.44 -8.46 -26.31
CA GLY A 256 -10.77 -9.77 -26.25
C GLY A 256 -9.44 -9.81 -27.01
N GLU A 257 -8.81 -8.65 -27.20
CA GLU A 257 -7.54 -8.49 -27.92
C GLU A 257 -6.31 -8.74 -27.03
N VAL A 258 -6.52 -8.83 -25.71
CA VAL A 258 -5.45 -9.15 -24.77
C VAL A 258 -5.15 -10.65 -24.83
N GLU A 259 -3.86 -10.99 -24.93
CA GLU A 259 -3.40 -12.37 -25.02
C GLU A 259 -3.92 -13.24 -23.86
N GLN A 260 -4.41 -14.43 -24.19
CA GLN A 260 -4.90 -15.37 -23.19
C GLN A 260 -3.81 -15.74 -22.19
N GLY A 261 -4.13 -15.67 -20.92
CA GLY A 261 -3.19 -15.98 -19.83
C GLY A 261 -2.45 -14.76 -19.27
N LYS A 262 -2.56 -13.58 -19.88
CA LYS A 262 -2.05 -12.34 -19.26
C LYS A 262 -2.96 -11.81 -18.15
N ILE A 263 -4.25 -12.06 -18.24
CA ILE A 263 -5.21 -11.66 -17.19
C ILE A 263 -5.50 -12.87 -16.31
N THR A 264 -4.65 -13.07 -15.31
CA THR A 264 -4.78 -14.15 -14.32
C THR A 264 -5.42 -13.68 -13.02
N LYS A 265 -5.80 -12.41 -12.94
CA LYS A 265 -6.25 -11.78 -11.70
C LYS A 265 -7.66 -12.23 -11.34
N SER A 266 -7.81 -12.71 -10.11
CA SER A 266 -9.11 -13.03 -9.49
C SER A 266 -9.44 -12.15 -8.29
N VAL A 267 -8.44 -11.44 -7.75
CA VAL A 267 -8.63 -10.48 -6.67
C VAL A 267 -7.93 -9.17 -7.03
N LEU A 268 -8.70 -8.10 -7.06
CA LEU A 268 -8.24 -6.72 -7.28
C LEU A 268 -8.42 -5.91 -6.00
N VAL A 269 -7.33 -5.34 -5.49
CA VAL A 269 -7.34 -4.44 -4.34
C VAL A 269 -6.99 -3.04 -4.82
N ILE A 270 -7.81 -2.05 -4.48
CA ILE A 270 -7.66 -0.66 -4.93
C ILE A 270 -7.49 0.23 -3.70
N ASP A 271 -6.35 0.92 -3.62
CA ASP A 271 -6.10 1.94 -2.59
C ASP A 271 -6.43 3.33 -3.14
N GLU A 272 -6.86 4.25 -2.24
CA GLU A 272 -7.30 5.61 -2.56
C GLU A 272 -8.34 5.65 -3.70
N ALA A 273 -9.27 4.71 -3.69
CA ALA A 273 -10.24 4.48 -4.78
C ALA A 273 -11.15 5.69 -5.09
N GLN A 274 -11.27 6.66 -4.17
CA GLN A 274 -11.97 7.93 -4.43
C GLN A 274 -11.25 8.79 -5.49
N ASP A 275 -9.97 8.53 -5.76
CA ASP A 275 -9.19 9.30 -6.73
C ASP A 275 -9.22 8.70 -8.15
N MET A 276 -9.92 7.56 -8.36
CA MET A 276 -10.08 6.97 -9.69
C MET A 276 -10.78 7.91 -10.67
N ASP A 277 -10.25 7.96 -11.88
CA ASP A 277 -10.93 8.59 -13.01
C ASP A 277 -11.84 7.61 -13.76
N GLU A 278 -12.57 8.10 -14.76
CA GLU A 278 -13.48 7.28 -15.57
C GLU A 278 -12.76 6.15 -16.32
N HIS A 279 -11.55 6.38 -16.82
CA HIS A 279 -10.81 5.36 -17.57
C HIS A 279 -10.29 4.24 -16.66
N GLU A 280 -9.87 4.59 -15.45
CA GLU A 280 -9.44 3.63 -14.43
C GLU A 280 -10.61 2.78 -13.96
N PHE A 281 -11.79 3.40 -13.78
CA PHE A 281 -12.99 2.65 -13.43
C PHE A 281 -13.50 1.76 -14.58
N GLU A 282 -13.41 2.23 -15.83
CA GLU A 282 -13.70 1.40 -17.01
C GLU A 282 -12.76 0.19 -17.10
N LEU A 283 -11.48 0.35 -16.76
CA LEU A 283 -10.56 -0.78 -16.67
C LEU A 283 -11.00 -1.79 -15.60
N VAL A 284 -11.39 -1.33 -14.41
CA VAL A 284 -11.91 -2.20 -13.35
C VAL A 284 -13.14 -2.97 -13.84
N LYS A 285 -14.10 -2.30 -14.47
CA LYS A 285 -15.30 -2.93 -15.05
C LYS A 285 -14.95 -3.97 -16.12
N SER A 286 -13.98 -3.66 -16.97
CA SER A 286 -13.52 -4.58 -18.02
C SER A 286 -12.90 -5.84 -17.44
N LEU A 287 -12.10 -5.73 -16.39
CA LEU A 287 -11.53 -6.87 -15.67
C LEU A 287 -12.63 -7.71 -14.99
N MET A 288 -13.61 -7.08 -14.36
CA MET A 288 -14.76 -7.76 -13.74
C MET A 288 -15.61 -8.52 -14.76
N THR A 289 -15.72 -7.99 -15.99
CA THR A 289 -16.49 -8.61 -17.07
C THR A 289 -15.80 -9.86 -17.63
N ILE A 290 -14.47 -9.87 -17.72
CA ILE A 290 -13.72 -11.04 -18.20
C ILE A 290 -13.69 -12.16 -17.17
N ASN A 291 -13.63 -11.81 -15.89
CA ASN A 291 -13.61 -12.78 -14.82
C ASN A 291 -14.82 -12.58 -13.92
N ASP A 292 -15.88 -13.36 -14.19
CA ASP A 292 -17.12 -13.32 -13.41
C ASP A 292 -16.90 -13.60 -11.91
N ASP A 293 -15.80 -14.27 -11.53
CA ASP A 293 -15.49 -14.59 -10.13
C ASP A 293 -14.51 -13.58 -9.50
N MET A 294 -14.18 -12.49 -10.20
CA MET A 294 -13.28 -11.48 -9.67
C MET A 294 -13.84 -10.82 -8.41
N ARG A 295 -13.03 -10.81 -7.36
CA ARG A 295 -13.28 -10.06 -6.14
C ARG A 295 -12.63 -8.69 -6.23
N VAL A 296 -13.35 -7.65 -5.81
CA VAL A 296 -12.81 -6.28 -5.78
C VAL A 296 -12.91 -5.73 -4.35
N ILE A 297 -11.79 -5.26 -3.83
CA ILE A 297 -11.68 -4.64 -2.50
C ILE A 297 -11.20 -3.20 -2.73
N ALA A 298 -12.09 -2.24 -2.63
CA ALA A 298 -11.79 -0.82 -2.83
C ALA A 298 -11.76 -0.09 -1.50
N VAL A 299 -10.66 0.59 -1.21
CA VAL A 299 -10.49 1.40 0.01
C VAL A 299 -10.33 2.85 -0.37
N GLY A 300 -11.12 3.72 0.25
CA GLY A 300 -11.10 5.13 -0.09
C GLY A 300 -11.72 6.02 0.99
N ASP A 301 -11.59 7.32 0.76
CA ASP A 301 -12.17 8.39 1.58
C ASP A 301 -12.76 9.47 0.67
N ASP A 302 -14.06 9.43 0.48
CA ASP A 302 -14.79 10.40 -0.35
C ASP A 302 -14.61 11.85 0.14
N ASP A 303 -14.47 12.06 1.46
CA ASP A 303 -14.17 13.38 2.05
C ASP A 303 -12.76 13.88 1.68
N GLN A 304 -11.87 13.00 1.18
CA GLN A 304 -10.53 13.34 0.71
C GLN A 304 -10.41 13.38 -0.82
N ASN A 305 -11.49 13.30 -1.58
CA ASN A 305 -11.46 13.52 -3.02
C ASN A 305 -11.27 15.03 -3.31
N ILE A 306 -10.03 15.42 -3.58
CA ILE A 306 -9.63 16.79 -3.90
C ILE A 306 -9.06 16.92 -5.32
N TYR A 307 -9.16 15.88 -6.15
CA TYR A 307 -8.66 15.85 -7.52
C TYR A 307 -9.77 15.80 -8.58
N GLU A 308 -10.99 16.20 -8.25
CA GLU A 308 -12.11 16.28 -9.20
C GLU A 308 -11.75 17.09 -10.46
N PHE A 309 -10.94 18.14 -10.32
CA PHE A 309 -10.43 18.93 -11.45
C PHE A 309 -9.49 18.16 -12.41
N ARG A 310 -9.05 16.96 -12.02
CA ARG A 310 -8.27 16.02 -12.85
C ARG A 310 -9.13 14.86 -13.39
N GLY A 311 -10.42 14.85 -13.11
CA GLY A 311 -11.37 13.82 -13.53
C GLY A 311 -11.62 12.71 -12.51
N SER A 312 -11.04 12.80 -11.29
CA SER A 312 -11.36 11.81 -10.25
C SER A 312 -12.80 11.96 -9.78
N ASN A 313 -13.44 10.82 -9.50
CA ASN A 313 -14.85 10.81 -9.11
C ASN A 313 -15.11 9.76 -8.02
N SER A 314 -15.54 10.21 -6.85
CA SER A 314 -15.93 9.31 -5.74
C SER A 314 -17.22 8.52 -6.00
N GLU A 315 -18.02 8.90 -7.02
CA GLU A 315 -19.20 8.14 -7.45
C GLU A 315 -18.86 6.72 -7.89
N HIS A 316 -17.64 6.45 -8.31
CA HIS A 316 -17.20 5.09 -8.64
C HIS A 316 -17.30 4.14 -7.44
N LEU A 317 -16.98 4.62 -6.22
CA LEU A 317 -17.19 3.84 -4.99
C LEU A 317 -18.65 3.58 -4.70
N ARG A 318 -19.53 4.56 -4.93
CA ARG A 318 -20.97 4.39 -4.77
C ARG A 318 -21.53 3.40 -5.78
N THR A 319 -21.08 3.48 -7.02
CA THR A 319 -21.44 2.52 -8.07
C THR A 319 -21.10 1.09 -7.65
N LEU A 320 -19.93 0.85 -7.01
CA LEU A 320 -19.61 -0.47 -6.49
C LEU A 320 -20.59 -0.93 -5.40
N ILE A 321 -21.08 -0.02 -4.54
CA ILE A 321 -22.03 -0.36 -3.48
C ILE A 321 -23.45 -0.58 -4.07
N GLU A 322 -23.95 0.39 -4.84
CA GLU A 322 -25.34 0.45 -5.25
C GLU A 322 -25.66 -0.45 -6.44
N HIS A 323 -24.75 -0.54 -7.43
CA HIS A 323 -24.99 -1.33 -8.63
C HIS A 323 -24.37 -2.73 -8.58
N TYR A 324 -23.21 -2.87 -7.92
CA TYR A 324 -22.53 -4.16 -7.82
C TYR A 324 -22.77 -4.86 -6.48
N GLY A 325 -23.46 -4.23 -5.53
CA GLY A 325 -23.83 -4.82 -4.25
C GLY A 325 -22.64 -5.03 -3.31
N ALA A 326 -21.64 -4.15 -3.36
CA ALA A 326 -20.46 -4.27 -2.50
C ALA A 326 -20.84 -4.13 -1.02
N THR A 327 -20.27 -5.00 -0.19
CA THR A 327 -20.34 -4.88 1.27
C THR A 327 -19.55 -3.67 1.72
N LYS A 328 -20.24 -2.72 2.39
CA LYS A 328 -19.62 -1.49 2.88
C LYS A 328 -19.16 -1.64 4.31
N TYR A 329 -17.89 -1.30 4.55
CA TYR A 329 -17.30 -1.16 5.89
C TYR A 329 -16.91 0.28 6.16
N GLU A 330 -17.10 0.74 7.40
CA GLU A 330 -16.65 2.06 7.85
C GLU A 330 -15.58 1.90 8.93
N MET A 331 -14.39 2.47 8.68
CA MET A 331 -13.35 2.56 9.70
C MET A 331 -13.46 3.89 10.43
N THR A 332 -13.68 3.90 11.75
CA THR A 332 -13.92 5.10 12.56
C THR A 332 -12.72 5.53 13.41
N GLU A 333 -11.81 4.64 13.73
CA GLU A 333 -10.68 4.85 14.62
C GLU A 333 -9.55 5.67 13.98
N ASN A 334 -9.10 6.75 14.59
CA ASN A 334 -7.99 7.57 14.12
C ASN A 334 -6.78 7.44 15.04
N TYR A 335 -5.69 6.94 14.49
CA TYR A 335 -4.41 6.72 15.18
C TYR A 335 -3.39 7.85 14.94
N ARG A 336 -3.76 8.87 14.17
CA ARG A 336 -2.85 9.95 13.76
C ARG A 336 -2.93 11.16 14.66
N SER A 337 -4.14 11.66 14.85
CA SER A 337 -4.38 13.02 15.33
C SER A 337 -4.97 13.03 16.72
N ASN A 338 -4.58 14.02 17.50
CA ASN A 338 -5.09 14.26 18.84
C ASN A 338 -6.58 14.67 18.82
N THR A 339 -7.27 14.50 19.94
CA THR A 339 -8.73 14.63 20.08
C THR A 339 -9.28 15.94 19.53
N ASN A 340 -8.75 17.10 19.94
CA ASN A 340 -9.26 18.41 19.50
C ASN A 340 -9.15 18.63 17.99
N VAL A 341 -8.12 18.04 17.34
CA VAL A 341 -7.97 18.11 15.87
C VAL A 341 -9.07 17.29 15.20
N ILE A 342 -9.38 16.12 15.75
CA ILE A 342 -10.42 15.24 15.23
C ILE A 342 -11.80 15.83 15.45
N ASP A 343 -12.07 16.43 16.60
CA ASP A 343 -13.36 17.07 16.90
C ASP A 343 -13.65 18.21 15.92
N LEU A 344 -12.65 19.08 15.66
CA LEU A 344 -12.78 20.11 14.64
C LEU A 344 -12.99 19.51 13.24
N ALA A 345 -12.23 18.47 12.88
CA ALA A 345 -12.37 17.82 11.57
C ALA A 345 -13.75 17.17 11.38
N ASN A 346 -14.32 16.54 12.43
CA ASN A 346 -15.66 15.97 12.40
C ASN A 346 -16.71 17.07 12.22
N ALA A 347 -16.69 18.09 13.07
CA ALA A 347 -17.61 19.22 12.98
C ALA A 347 -17.57 19.90 11.60
N PHE A 348 -16.38 19.99 11.01
CA PHE A 348 -16.21 20.54 9.67
C PHE A 348 -16.72 19.60 8.59
N ALA A 349 -16.47 18.29 8.72
CA ALA A 349 -16.90 17.28 7.76
C ALA A 349 -18.45 17.21 7.60
N GLU A 350 -19.22 17.53 8.66
CA GLU A 350 -20.69 17.63 8.58
C GLU A 350 -21.18 18.65 7.55
N SER A 351 -20.33 19.60 7.17
CA SER A 351 -20.65 20.58 6.14
C SER A 351 -20.50 20.07 4.71
N ILE A 352 -19.85 18.92 4.51
CA ILE A 352 -19.67 18.27 3.20
C ILE A 352 -20.98 17.52 2.90
N THR A 353 -21.53 17.71 1.71
CA THR A 353 -22.72 17.00 1.28
C THR A 353 -22.37 15.63 0.70
N ASP A 354 -23.34 14.74 0.65
CA ASP A 354 -23.23 13.43 0.01
C ASP A 354 -22.03 12.58 0.46
N ARG A 355 -21.83 12.51 1.77
CA ARG A 355 -20.77 11.68 2.36
C ARG A 355 -21.16 10.21 2.39
N MET A 356 -20.19 9.35 2.07
CA MET A 356 -20.35 7.90 2.21
C MET A 356 -20.32 7.47 3.68
N LYS A 357 -19.57 8.17 4.53
CA LYS A 357 -19.43 7.84 5.95
C LYS A 357 -20.57 8.43 6.76
N SER A 358 -21.18 7.59 7.58
CA SER A 358 -22.24 7.99 8.52
C SER A 358 -21.72 8.24 9.93
N ALA A 359 -20.67 7.52 10.34
CA ALA A 359 -20.10 7.63 11.67
C ALA A 359 -18.97 8.68 11.72
N PRO A 360 -18.88 9.43 12.86
CA PRO A 360 -17.75 10.34 13.08
C PRO A 360 -16.43 9.59 13.24
N ILE A 361 -15.33 10.32 13.12
CA ILE A 361 -14.00 9.82 13.42
C ILE A 361 -13.80 9.84 14.93
N GLU A 362 -13.20 8.79 15.48
CA GLU A 362 -12.88 8.65 16.88
C GLU A 362 -11.36 8.68 17.08
N ALA A 363 -10.83 9.61 17.85
CA ALA A 363 -9.41 9.62 18.19
C ALA A 363 -9.09 8.48 19.16
N VAL A 364 -8.08 7.67 18.82
CA VAL A 364 -7.59 6.60 19.72
C VAL A 364 -6.73 7.16 20.86
N THR A 365 -6.07 8.30 20.62
CA THR A 365 -5.29 8.98 21.65
C THR A 365 -6.19 9.85 22.53
N GLU A 366 -5.92 9.88 23.83
CA GLU A 366 -6.59 10.76 24.80
C GLU A 366 -5.96 12.15 24.86
N GLU A 367 -4.84 12.38 24.19
CA GLU A 367 -4.17 13.68 24.16
C GLU A 367 -5.04 14.72 23.44
N ALA A 368 -5.25 15.86 24.09
CA ALA A 368 -6.15 16.89 23.56
C ALA A 368 -5.59 17.57 22.29
N GLY A 369 -4.29 17.87 22.24
CA GLY A 369 -3.72 18.67 21.16
C GLY A 369 -4.09 20.16 21.24
N VAL A 370 -3.53 20.96 20.32
CA VAL A 370 -3.82 22.40 20.25
C VAL A 370 -4.56 22.70 18.94
N VAL A 371 -5.74 23.31 19.06
CA VAL A 371 -6.46 23.89 17.93
C VAL A 371 -6.63 25.39 18.19
N ARG A 372 -6.10 26.21 17.28
CA ARG A 372 -6.23 27.66 17.38
C ARG A 372 -6.66 28.25 16.05
N ILE A 373 -7.67 29.11 16.08
CA ILE A 373 -8.17 29.83 14.91
C ILE A 373 -7.91 31.32 15.13
N THR A 374 -7.17 31.96 14.23
CA THR A 374 -6.79 33.36 14.31
C THR A 374 -7.34 34.12 13.11
N HIS A 375 -8.13 35.18 13.38
CA HIS A 375 -8.62 36.08 12.35
C HIS A 375 -7.64 37.24 12.12
N HIS A 376 -7.32 37.51 10.86
CA HIS A 376 -6.41 38.57 10.47
C HIS A 376 -7.11 39.65 9.64
N THR A 377 -6.97 40.90 10.07
CA THR A 377 -7.40 42.06 9.30
C THR A 377 -6.26 42.72 8.51
N CYS A 378 -5.00 42.30 8.78
CA CYS A 378 -3.82 42.84 8.14
C CYS A 378 -3.70 42.43 6.66
N ALA A 379 -3.00 43.26 5.90
CA ALA A 379 -2.73 42.99 4.47
C ALA A 379 -1.73 41.83 4.29
N ASN A 380 -0.77 41.69 5.22
CA ASN A 380 0.36 40.75 5.13
C ASN A 380 0.15 39.57 6.09
N MET A 381 -0.67 38.64 5.67
CA MET A 381 -1.00 37.45 6.46
C MET A 381 0.16 36.47 6.53
N GLU A 382 1.03 36.42 5.53
CA GLU A 382 2.22 35.54 5.49
C GLU A 382 3.15 35.83 6.66
N GLU A 383 3.40 37.11 6.97
CA GLU A 383 4.22 37.50 8.13
C GLU A 383 3.55 37.10 9.44
N ALA A 384 2.25 37.28 9.56
CA ALA A 384 1.52 36.89 10.77
C ALA A 384 1.62 35.38 11.02
N VAL A 385 1.43 34.55 10.00
CA VAL A 385 1.57 33.08 10.09
C VAL A 385 2.99 32.69 10.46
N VAL A 386 3.99 33.28 9.81
CA VAL A 386 5.40 32.99 10.12
C VAL A 386 5.75 33.41 11.54
N ASN A 387 5.31 34.57 12.01
CA ASN A 387 5.56 35.02 13.37
C ASN A 387 4.92 34.10 14.43
N GLU A 388 3.68 33.62 14.22
CA GLU A 388 3.06 32.66 15.11
C GLU A 388 3.80 31.32 15.07
N LEU A 389 4.21 30.84 13.90
CA LEU A 389 5.04 29.64 13.79
C LEU A 389 6.35 29.79 14.56
N LEU A 390 7.06 30.91 14.41
CA LEU A 390 8.32 31.17 15.14
C LEU A 390 8.13 31.20 16.65
N ALA A 391 6.98 31.68 17.11
CA ALA A 391 6.65 31.74 18.54
C ALA A 391 6.20 30.40 19.14
N THR A 392 5.55 29.54 18.36
CA THR A 392 4.93 28.30 18.86
C THR A 392 5.68 27.04 18.50
N TYR A 393 6.44 27.04 17.38
CA TYR A 393 7.20 25.87 16.95
C TYR A 393 8.42 25.62 17.85
N LYS A 394 8.47 24.44 18.44
CA LYS A 394 9.59 24.02 19.29
C LYS A 394 10.39 22.89 18.63
N THR A 395 9.75 21.79 18.32
CA THR A 395 10.37 20.58 17.80
C THR A 395 9.37 19.81 16.92
N GLY A 396 9.86 18.84 16.17
CA GLY A 396 9.03 17.98 15.33
C GLY A 396 8.86 18.49 13.90
N LYS A 397 8.00 17.84 13.15
CA LYS A 397 7.70 18.22 11.76
C LYS A 397 6.60 19.27 11.73
N ALA A 398 6.90 20.45 11.19
CA ALA A 398 5.88 21.48 10.98
C ALA A 398 5.65 21.74 9.50
N CYS A 399 4.41 22.09 9.15
CA CYS A 399 4.07 22.48 7.78
C CYS A 399 3.18 23.73 7.76
N VAL A 400 3.52 24.66 6.87
CA VAL A 400 2.62 25.77 6.50
C VAL A 400 1.88 25.36 5.24
N LEU A 401 0.55 25.31 5.31
CA LEU A 401 -0.34 24.99 4.20
C LEU A 401 -0.97 26.26 3.63
N THR A 402 -0.86 26.43 2.34
CA THR A 402 -1.40 27.58 1.60
C THR A 402 -2.35 27.13 0.50
N ASN A 403 -3.10 28.06 -0.09
CA ASN A 403 -3.97 27.74 -1.22
C ASN A 403 -3.21 27.74 -2.55
N THR A 404 -2.20 28.58 -2.69
CA THR A 404 -1.48 28.78 -3.95
C THR A 404 0.03 28.56 -3.79
N ASN A 405 0.70 28.22 -4.91
CA ASN A 405 2.15 28.09 -4.95
C ASN A 405 2.86 29.43 -4.66
N ASP A 406 2.28 30.54 -5.09
CA ASP A 406 2.83 31.88 -4.88
C ASP A 406 2.85 32.25 -3.39
N GLU A 407 1.77 31.96 -2.67
CA GLU A 407 1.72 32.11 -1.21
C GLU A 407 2.77 31.23 -0.52
N ALA A 408 2.90 29.98 -0.96
CA ALA A 408 3.90 29.05 -0.40
C ALA A 408 5.33 29.58 -0.61
N LEU A 409 5.66 30.13 -1.77
CA LEU A 409 6.96 30.73 -2.03
C LEU A 409 7.25 31.96 -1.16
N ARG A 410 6.25 32.81 -0.93
CA ARG A 410 6.39 33.97 -0.03
C ARG A 410 6.65 33.54 1.42
N VAL A 411 5.88 32.56 1.91
CA VAL A 411 6.09 32.00 3.26
C VAL A 411 7.49 31.39 3.37
N LEU A 412 7.93 30.59 2.37
CA LEU A 412 9.27 30.04 2.34
C LEU A 412 10.35 31.12 2.44
N GLY A 413 10.23 32.18 1.62
CA GLY A 413 11.17 33.32 1.63
C GLY A 413 11.25 33.99 3.02
N LEU A 414 10.11 34.14 3.70
CA LEU A 414 10.07 34.71 5.05
C LEU A 414 10.72 33.78 6.08
N LEU A 415 10.49 32.47 6.02
CA LEU A 415 11.13 31.50 6.92
C LEU A 415 12.65 31.48 6.74
N LEU A 416 13.12 31.45 5.49
CA LEU A 416 14.56 31.51 5.18
C LEU A 416 15.20 32.81 5.66
N LYS A 417 14.53 33.96 5.47
CA LYS A 417 14.96 35.24 5.99
C LYS A 417 15.12 35.27 7.51
N ASN A 418 14.28 34.49 8.22
CA ASN A 418 14.36 34.30 9.68
C ASN A 418 15.31 33.17 10.08
N GLY A 419 16.17 32.67 9.20
CA GLY A 419 17.19 31.65 9.48
C GLY A 419 16.63 30.26 9.75
N LYS A 420 15.38 29.97 9.39
CA LYS A 420 14.78 28.64 9.57
C LYS A 420 15.06 27.73 8.39
N ARG A 421 15.52 26.50 8.68
CA ARG A 421 15.62 25.45 7.65
C ARG A 421 14.22 25.11 7.15
N SER A 422 13.96 25.41 5.90
CA SER A 422 12.63 25.25 5.33
C SER A 422 12.70 24.61 3.96
N LYS A 423 11.75 23.72 3.65
CA LYS A 423 11.64 23.03 2.36
C LYS A 423 10.25 23.26 1.77
N LEU A 424 10.21 23.60 0.48
CA LEU A 424 8.97 23.68 -0.27
C LEU A 424 8.61 22.28 -0.80
N ILE A 425 7.40 21.80 -0.47
CA ILE A 425 6.81 20.64 -1.13
C ILE A 425 6.18 21.15 -2.43
N GLN A 426 6.88 20.98 -3.52
CA GLN A 426 6.44 21.41 -4.84
C GLN A 426 6.45 20.21 -5.78
N SER A 427 5.34 20.00 -6.51
CA SER A 427 5.40 19.14 -7.67
C SER A 427 6.13 19.90 -8.76
N LEU A 428 7.18 19.32 -9.28
CA LEU A 428 7.85 19.81 -10.47
C LEU A 428 7.06 19.31 -11.68
N ASP A 429 5.85 19.86 -11.88
CA ASP A 429 5.00 19.49 -13.01
C ASP A 429 5.78 19.64 -14.31
N GLY A 430 5.93 18.55 -15.07
CA GLY A 430 6.73 18.48 -16.29
C GLY A 430 8.22 18.18 -16.08
N PHE A 431 8.73 18.14 -14.84
CA PHE A 431 10.09 17.68 -14.58
C PHE A 431 10.15 16.17 -14.47
N ARG A 432 10.88 15.55 -15.35
CA ARG A 432 11.13 14.09 -15.30
C ARG A 432 12.40 13.83 -14.51
N LEU A 433 12.36 12.88 -13.57
CA LEU A 433 13.53 12.42 -12.80
C LEU A 433 14.69 11.99 -13.71
N TYR A 434 14.38 11.47 -14.88
CA TYR A 434 15.35 11.15 -15.92
C TYR A 434 16.25 12.36 -16.32
N ASN A 435 15.78 13.58 -16.14
CA ASN A 435 16.54 14.81 -16.47
C ASN A 435 17.50 15.25 -15.37
N LEU A 436 17.46 14.64 -14.17
CA LEU A 436 18.47 14.89 -13.14
C LEU A 436 19.84 14.46 -13.63
N LEU A 437 20.83 15.30 -13.40
CA LEU A 437 22.22 15.02 -13.80
C LEU A 437 22.72 13.70 -13.20
N GLU A 438 22.44 13.48 -11.94
CA GLU A 438 22.83 12.29 -11.18
C GLU A 438 22.21 11.03 -11.78
N ILE A 439 20.93 11.07 -12.13
CA ILE A 439 20.23 9.94 -12.77
C ILE A 439 20.81 9.67 -14.16
N ARG A 440 21.08 10.73 -14.95
CA ARG A 440 21.70 10.55 -16.27
C ARG A 440 23.11 9.96 -16.18
N VAL A 441 23.89 10.36 -15.19
CA VAL A 441 25.23 9.78 -14.93
C VAL A 441 25.10 8.32 -14.54
N PHE A 442 24.18 8.00 -13.64
CA PHE A 442 23.92 6.63 -13.19
C PHE A 442 23.49 5.72 -14.35
N LEU A 443 22.55 6.18 -15.18
CA LEU A 443 22.10 5.45 -16.36
C LEU A 443 23.25 5.24 -17.38
N LYS A 444 24.06 6.27 -17.64
CA LYS A 444 25.23 6.13 -18.53
C LYS A 444 26.26 5.13 -17.98
N ALA A 445 26.46 5.07 -16.67
CA ALA A 445 27.36 4.10 -16.06
C ALA A 445 26.85 2.66 -16.21
N ILE A 446 25.53 2.45 -16.11
CA ILE A 446 24.88 1.16 -16.39
C ILE A 446 25.03 0.82 -17.88
N ASP A 447 24.62 1.72 -18.79
CA ASP A 447 24.54 1.47 -20.23
C ASP A 447 25.90 1.17 -20.86
N ARG A 448 26.99 1.72 -20.32
CA ARG A 448 28.38 1.43 -20.79
C ARG A 448 28.75 -0.05 -20.68
N ASN A 449 28.23 -0.76 -19.70
CA ASN A 449 28.60 -2.14 -19.39
C ASN A 449 27.42 -3.12 -19.57
N LEU A 450 26.31 -2.64 -20.13
CA LEU A 450 25.11 -3.44 -20.29
C LEU A 450 25.15 -4.23 -21.59
N HIS A 451 25.24 -5.56 -21.50
CA HIS A 451 25.25 -6.46 -22.64
C HIS A 451 23.97 -7.30 -22.74
N SER A 452 23.05 -7.12 -21.79
CA SER A 452 21.75 -7.81 -21.75
C SER A 452 20.69 -6.87 -21.12
N PRO A 453 19.38 -7.13 -21.30
CA PRO A 453 18.34 -6.35 -20.64
C PRO A 453 18.42 -6.40 -19.12
N VAL A 454 19.07 -7.41 -18.54
CA VAL A 454 19.26 -7.58 -17.10
C VAL A 454 20.53 -6.86 -16.66
N ILE A 455 20.41 -6.01 -15.65
CA ILE A 455 21.53 -5.31 -15.01
C ILE A 455 22.08 -6.23 -13.92
N SER A 456 23.33 -6.71 -14.10
CA SER A 456 23.98 -7.52 -13.06
C SER A 456 24.27 -6.69 -11.81
N ASP A 457 24.37 -7.36 -10.67
CA ASP A 457 24.67 -6.69 -9.39
C ASP A 457 26.01 -5.96 -9.42
N ASP A 458 26.98 -6.46 -10.16
CA ASP A 458 28.29 -5.80 -10.30
C ASP A 458 28.19 -4.50 -11.11
N ILE A 459 27.46 -4.50 -12.22
CA ILE A 459 27.20 -3.28 -13.00
C ILE A 459 26.47 -2.26 -12.11
N TRP A 460 25.46 -2.70 -11.38
CA TRP A 460 24.68 -1.84 -10.50
C TRP A 460 25.51 -1.24 -9.36
N LYS A 461 26.32 -2.07 -8.68
CA LYS A 461 27.23 -1.63 -7.61
C LYS A 461 28.28 -0.65 -8.11
N ASN A 462 28.87 -0.92 -9.28
CA ASN A 462 29.88 -0.04 -9.88
C ASN A 462 29.27 1.31 -10.29
N ALA A 463 28.09 1.31 -10.87
CA ALA A 463 27.38 2.54 -11.21
C ALA A 463 27.05 3.38 -9.94
N LYS A 464 26.63 2.75 -8.84
CA LYS A 464 26.46 3.41 -7.54
C LYS A 464 27.77 4.00 -7.02
N LYS A 465 28.86 3.24 -7.08
CA LYS A 465 30.18 3.71 -6.63
C LYS A 465 30.66 4.92 -7.43
N GLU A 466 30.50 4.90 -8.75
CA GLU A 466 30.83 6.03 -9.63
C GLU A 466 29.99 7.26 -9.30
N LEU A 467 28.66 7.08 -9.17
CA LEU A 467 27.74 8.17 -8.85
C LEU A 467 28.08 8.81 -7.50
N PHE A 468 28.10 8.04 -6.43
CA PHE A 468 28.28 8.57 -5.08
C PHE A 468 29.70 9.05 -4.81
N GLY A 469 30.70 8.52 -5.51
CA GLY A 469 32.07 9.01 -5.42
C GLY A 469 32.25 10.40 -6.06
N ASN A 470 31.68 10.61 -7.25
CA ASN A 470 31.90 11.82 -8.02
C ASN A 470 30.92 12.96 -7.70
N TYR A 471 29.71 12.62 -7.19
CA TYR A 471 28.61 13.58 -6.97
C TYR A 471 28.17 13.70 -5.52
N HIS A 472 29.04 13.34 -4.54
CA HIS A 472 28.71 13.35 -3.12
C HIS A 472 28.25 14.71 -2.57
N ASN A 473 28.65 15.83 -3.23
CA ASN A 473 28.28 17.19 -2.85
C ASN A 473 27.07 17.73 -3.62
N SER A 474 26.44 16.92 -4.47
CA SER A 474 25.25 17.39 -5.20
C SER A 474 24.06 17.58 -4.27
N ALA A 475 23.30 18.66 -4.49
CA ALA A 475 22.11 18.97 -3.70
C ALA A 475 21.01 17.88 -3.78
N CYS A 476 20.99 17.09 -4.87
CA CYS A 476 19.98 16.04 -5.07
C CYS A 476 20.48 14.63 -4.74
N ILE A 477 21.71 14.47 -4.26
CA ILE A 477 22.33 13.15 -4.12
C ILE A 477 21.58 12.26 -3.13
N ASP A 478 21.07 12.80 -2.04
CA ASP A 478 20.33 12.03 -1.03
C ASP A 478 18.96 11.60 -1.55
N ASN A 479 18.30 12.41 -2.35
CA ASN A 479 17.05 12.03 -3.04
C ASN A 479 17.30 10.88 -4.03
N VAL A 480 18.38 10.97 -4.82
CA VAL A 480 18.76 9.93 -5.77
C VAL A 480 19.17 8.64 -5.06
N ARG A 481 19.87 8.75 -3.93
CA ARG A 481 20.20 7.57 -3.10
C ARG A 481 18.95 6.84 -2.65
N ARG A 482 17.92 7.54 -2.18
CA ARG A 482 16.64 6.96 -1.79
C ARG A 482 15.91 6.33 -2.95
N LEU A 483 15.85 7.04 -4.07
CA LEU A 483 15.26 6.52 -5.30
C LEU A 483 15.90 5.16 -5.68
N ILE A 484 17.22 5.06 -5.65
CA ILE A 484 17.94 3.81 -5.93
C ILE A 484 17.61 2.73 -4.90
N LEU A 485 17.57 3.07 -3.61
CA LEU A 485 17.20 2.13 -2.54
C LEU A 485 15.75 1.66 -2.66
N ASP A 486 14.83 2.53 -3.03
CA ASP A 486 13.42 2.17 -3.22
C ASP A 486 13.23 1.26 -4.43
N PHE A 487 13.98 1.49 -5.51
CA PHE A 487 14.01 0.56 -6.64
C PHE A 487 14.58 -0.81 -6.23
N GLU A 488 15.70 -0.84 -5.53
CA GLU A 488 16.32 -2.08 -5.01
C GLU A 488 15.36 -2.87 -4.10
N ALA A 489 14.60 -2.18 -3.26
CA ALA A 489 13.65 -2.81 -2.34
C ALA A 489 12.44 -3.46 -3.04
N THR A 490 12.13 -3.03 -4.27
CA THR A 490 10.96 -3.51 -5.02
C THR A 490 11.35 -4.44 -6.19
N HIS A 491 12.62 -4.43 -6.62
CA HIS A 491 13.10 -5.18 -7.78
C HIS A 491 14.31 -6.02 -7.39
N SER A 492 14.08 -7.29 -7.08
CA SER A 492 15.15 -8.26 -6.77
C SER A 492 16.01 -8.53 -8.01
N VAL A 493 15.39 -8.65 -9.18
CA VAL A 493 16.08 -8.67 -10.48
C VAL A 493 15.90 -7.29 -11.12
N LYS A 494 17.01 -6.71 -11.58
CA LYS A 494 17.03 -5.34 -12.09
C LYS A 494 17.04 -5.38 -13.62
N TYR A 495 15.95 -5.00 -14.24
CA TYR A 495 15.89 -4.77 -15.69
C TYR A 495 16.06 -3.28 -15.99
N ARG A 496 16.72 -3.00 -17.11
CA ARG A 496 16.92 -1.62 -17.57
C ARG A 496 15.58 -0.92 -17.85
N SER A 497 14.64 -1.65 -18.43
CA SER A 497 13.27 -1.19 -18.67
C SER A 497 12.51 -0.86 -17.39
N ASP A 498 12.63 -1.72 -16.37
CA ASP A 498 11.91 -1.53 -15.11
C ASP A 498 12.42 -0.31 -14.35
N PHE A 499 13.73 -0.03 -14.46
CA PHE A 499 14.29 1.17 -13.86
C PHE A 499 13.84 2.44 -14.60
N GLU A 500 13.73 2.42 -15.92
CA GLU A 500 13.17 3.52 -16.70
C GLU A 500 11.69 3.77 -16.37
N GLU A 501 10.90 2.72 -16.29
CA GLU A 501 9.50 2.80 -15.89
C GLU A 501 9.37 3.38 -14.48
N PHE A 502 10.18 2.88 -13.53
CA PHE A 502 10.23 3.40 -12.17
C PHE A 502 10.54 4.90 -12.14
N LEU A 503 11.50 5.38 -12.94
CA LEU A 503 11.83 6.80 -13.04
C LEU A 503 10.70 7.65 -13.63
N ASN A 504 9.96 7.11 -14.59
CA ASN A 504 8.87 7.83 -15.25
C ASN A 504 7.62 7.95 -14.38
N GLU A 505 7.34 6.95 -13.55
CA GLU A 505 6.19 6.94 -12.64
C GLU A 505 6.47 7.64 -11.31
N SER A 506 7.74 7.76 -10.93
CA SER A 506 8.12 8.40 -9.67
C SER A 506 8.17 9.91 -9.79
N LYS A 507 7.83 10.60 -8.72
CA LYS A 507 7.95 12.04 -8.60
C LYS A 507 9.14 12.40 -7.71
N PHE A 508 9.77 13.54 -7.97
CA PHE A 508 10.94 13.98 -7.19
C PHE A 508 10.61 14.14 -5.70
N GLU A 509 9.41 14.60 -5.39
CA GLU A 509 8.90 14.78 -4.04
C GLU A 509 8.71 13.45 -3.26
N ASP A 510 8.64 12.31 -3.93
CA ASP A 510 8.52 10.99 -3.29
C ASP A 510 9.79 10.62 -2.52
N PHE A 511 10.91 11.24 -2.86
CA PHE A 511 12.24 10.96 -2.28
C PHE A 511 12.75 12.05 -1.33
N TYR A 512 11.90 12.98 -0.91
CA TYR A 512 12.26 13.93 0.14
C TYR A 512 12.54 13.23 1.47
N ASP A 513 13.55 13.76 2.20
CA ASP A 513 13.89 13.23 3.52
C ASP A 513 12.80 13.55 4.56
N GLU A 514 12.04 12.53 4.92
CA GLU A 514 11.07 12.63 6.02
C GLU A 514 11.73 12.50 7.41
N GLN A 515 12.99 12.08 7.49
CA GLN A 515 13.69 11.90 8.78
C GLN A 515 14.29 13.19 9.34
N ASP A 516 14.29 14.28 8.56
CA ASP A 516 14.78 15.58 9.01
C ASP A 516 13.75 16.21 9.94
N GLN A 517 13.86 15.94 11.24
CA GLN A 517 12.89 16.35 12.28
C GLN A 517 12.88 17.86 12.56
N GLU A 518 13.86 18.62 12.06
CA GLU A 518 13.99 20.06 12.30
C GLU A 518 13.71 20.93 11.05
N VAL A 519 13.07 20.39 10.04
CA VAL A 519 12.73 21.11 8.83
C VAL A 519 11.27 21.55 8.84
N ILE A 520 11.03 22.84 8.58
CA ILE A 520 9.70 23.38 8.38
C ILE A 520 9.34 23.19 6.91
N TYR A 521 8.26 22.49 6.66
CA TYR A 521 7.73 22.31 5.31
C TYR A 521 6.77 23.43 4.95
N VAL A 522 6.74 23.80 3.68
CA VAL A 522 5.75 24.71 3.11
C VAL A 522 5.12 24.02 1.91
N SER A 523 3.80 24.02 1.82
CA SER A 523 3.08 23.29 0.78
C SER A 523 1.74 23.96 0.45
N THR A 524 1.18 23.64 -0.70
CA THR A 524 -0.26 23.83 -0.89
C THR A 524 -1.03 22.68 -0.25
N ILE A 525 -2.30 22.91 0.10
CA ILE A 525 -3.17 21.88 0.68
C ILE A 525 -3.21 20.62 -0.21
N HIS A 526 -3.37 20.78 -1.53
CA HIS A 526 -3.42 19.64 -2.46
C HIS A 526 -2.14 18.79 -2.43
N LYS A 527 -0.97 19.43 -2.38
CA LYS A 527 0.33 18.72 -2.36
C LYS A 527 0.67 18.09 -1.01
N SER A 528 -0.05 18.46 0.04
CA SER A 528 0.10 17.86 1.36
C SER A 528 -0.69 16.55 1.53
N LYS A 529 -1.56 16.19 0.56
CA LYS A 529 -2.30 14.92 0.61
C LYS A 529 -1.33 13.73 0.69
N GLY A 530 -1.64 12.75 1.54
CA GLY A 530 -0.76 11.60 1.82
C GLY A 530 0.32 11.87 2.86
N ARG A 531 0.60 13.13 3.24
CA ARG A 531 1.62 13.50 4.25
C ARG A 531 0.98 13.81 5.59
N GLU A 532 1.83 13.86 6.64
CA GLU A 532 1.41 14.19 8.01
C GLU A 532 2.51 14.95 8.74
N PHE A 533 2.09 15.86 9.64
CA PHE A 533 3.00 16.75 10.36
C PHE A 533 2.56 16.88 11.82
N ASP A 534 3.51 17.07 12.71
CA ASP A 534 3.22 17.24 14.14
C ASP A 534 2.46 18.56 14.39
N SER A 535 2.82 19.62 13.63
CA SER A 535 2.14 20.90 13.68
C SER A 535 1.81 21.42 12.28
N VAL A 536 0.58 21.86 12.07
CA VAL A 536 0.11 22.41 10.79
C VAL A 536 -0.37 23.84 11.00
N TYR A 537 0.10 24.74 10.14
CA TYR A 537 -0.32 26.15 10.08
C TYR A 537 -1.03 26.38 8.74
N MET A 538 -2.35 26.47 8.76
CA MET A 538 -3.15 26.71 7.56
C MET A 538 -3.34 28.21 7.32
N MET A 539 -2.93 28.68 6.15
CA MET A 539 -3.12 30.08 5.73
C MET A 539 -4.24 30.18 4.72
N LEU A 540 -5.39 30.71 5.13
CA LEU A 540 -6.63 30.75 4.35
C LEU A 540 -7.03 32.20 4.04
N LYS A 541 -6.42 32.79 3.00
CA LYS A 541 -6.71 34.17 2.60
C LYS A 541 -8.08 34.33 1.95
N ASN A 542 -8.38 33.46 0.99
CA ASN A 542 -9.53 33.58 0.10
C ASN A 542 -10.51 32.40 0.20
N SER A 543 -10.18 31.39 1.01
CA SER A 543 -11.04 30.21 1.18
C SER A 543 -12.32 30.60 1.90
N ALA A 544 -13.45 30.23 1.33
CA ALA A 544 -14.77 30.53 1.86
C ALA A 544 -15.54 29.25 2.26
N GLY A 545 -15.04 28.06 1.91
CA GLY A 545 -15.75 26.79 2.12
C GLY A 545 -17.12 26.76 1.43
N LYS A 546 -17.25 27.40 0.28
CA LYS A 546 -18.53 27.57 -0.42
C LYS A 546 -18.95 26.30 -1.16
N THR A 547 -17.98 25.63 -1.75
CA THR A 547 -18.21 24.40 -2.51
C THR A 547 -17.71 23.19 -1.73
N ASP A 548 -18.24 22.02 -2.03
CA ASP A 548 -17.79 20.77 -1.40
C ASP A 548 -16.32 20.46 -1.75
N ALA A 549 -15.87 20.80 -2.95
CA ALA A 549 -14.45 20.67 -3.32
C ALA A 549 -13.55 21.54 -2.41
N GLU A 550 -13.94 22.80 -2.13
CA GLU A 550 -13.21 23.63 -1.17
C GLU A 550 -13.25 23.04 0.26
N ARG A 551 -14.41 22.52 0.68
CA ARG A 551 -14.58 21.93 2.01
C ARG A 551 -13.72 20.67 2.16
N ARG A 552 -13.71 19.78 1.17
CA ARG A 552 -12.84 18.61 1.14
C ARG A 552 -11.36 18.99 1.20
N ALA A 553 -10.94 20.03 0.44
CA ALA A 553 -9.56 20.53 0.51
C ALA A 553 -9.20 21.01 1.92
N LEU A 554 -10.07 21.79 2.56
CA LEU A 554 -9.86 22.24 3.94
C LEU A 554 -9.81 21.09 4.94
N TYR A 555 -10.73 20.14 4.81
CA TYR A 555 -10.74 18.91 5.62
C TYR A 555 -9.43 18.12 5.48
N VAL A 556 -8.93 17.97 4.25
CA VAL A 556 -7.62 17.36 4.00
C VAL A 556 -6.51 18.14 4.71
N GLY A 557 -6.51 19.47 4.63
CA GLY A 557 -5.51 20.30 5.31
C GLY A 557 -5.52 20.13 6.83
N MET A 558 -6.70 20.17 7.46
CA MET A 558 -6.88 20.00 8.90
C MET A 558 -6.36 18.63 9.37
N THR A 559 -6.71 17.58 8.64
CA THR A 559 -6.36 16.20 8.98
C THR A 559 -4.90 15.82 8.67
N ARG A 560 -4.07 16.78 8.24
CA ARG A 560 -2.60 16.59 8.16
C ARG A 560 -1.92 16.78 9.52
N ALA A 561 -2.57 17.46 10.46
CA ALA A 561 -2.03 17.70 11.79
C ALA A 561 -2.12 16.46 12.67
N LYS A 562 -1.02 16.16 13.41
CA LYS A 562 -1.00 15.15 14.47
C LYS A 562 -1.41 15.79 15.81
N HIS A 563 -0.69 16.81 16.22
CA HIS A 563 -0.82 17.37 17.56
C HIS A 563 -1.37 18.80 17.57
N ASN A 564 -0.88 19.66 16.67
CA ASN A 564 -1.21 21.07 16.71
C ASN A 564 -1.73 21.56 15.36
N LEU A 565 -2.85 22.28 15.39
CA LEU A 565 -3.49 22.87 14.23
C LEU A 565 -3.75 24.36 14.47
N TYR A 566 -3.09 25.20 13.69
CA TYR A 566 -3.23 26.66 13.69
C TYR A 566 -3.89 27.08 12.37
N ILE A 567 -5.06 27.68 12.45
CA ILE A 567 -5.82 28.12 11.26
C ILE A 567 -5.87 29.64 11.24
N HIS A 568 -5.27 30.22 10.23
CA HIS A 568 -5.27 31.67 10.00
C HIS A 568 -6.27 32.01 8.91
N VAL A 569 -7.24 32.86 9.21
CA VAL A 569 -8.31 33.21 8.28
C VAL A 569 -8.41 34.72 8.10
N LYS A 570 -8.73 35.15 6.90
CA LYS A 570 -9.05 36.54 6.55
C LYS A 570 -10.54 36.77 6.35
N ASN A 571 -11.27 35.72 6.03
CA ASN A 571 -12.69 35.77 5.72
C ASN A 571 -13.54 35.54 6.99
N LEU A 572 -14.22 36.57 7.48
CA LEU A 572 -15.12 36.51 8.64
C LEU A 572 -16.26 35.50 8.48
N PRO A 573 -16.98 35.42 7.34
CA PRO A 573 -18.00 34.39 7.14
C PRO A 573 -17.49 32.97 7.35
N PHE A 574 -16.27 32.67 6.91
CA PHE A 574 -15.65 31.37 7.14
C PHE A 574 -15.35 31.14 8.62
N LEU A 575 -14.85 32.15 9.33
CA LEU A 575 -14.62 32.08 10.78
C LEU A 575 -15.91 31.75 11.53
N PHE A 576 -17.02 32.45 11.23
CA PHE A 576 -18.32 32.18 11.85
C PHE A 576 -18.84 30.79 11.49
N PHE A 577 -18.62 30.33 10.27
CA PHE A 577 -18.98 28.99 9.83
C PHE A 577 -18.29 27.90 10.65
N VAL A 578 -17.00 28.06 10.97
CA VAL A 578 -16.24 27.11 11.79
C VAL A 578 -16.63 27.22 13.27
N ILE A 579 -16.73 28.43 13.81
CA ILE A 579 -17.08 28.66 15.23
C ILE A 579 -18.51 28.17 15.55
N ALA A 580 -19.44 28.31 14.64
CA ALA A 580 -20.82 27.85 14.85
C ALA A 580 -20.97 26.31 14.95
N ARG A 581 -19.89 25.57 14.65
CA ARG A 581 -19.84 24.10 14.68
C ARG A 581 -18.90 23.53 15.75
N LEU A 582 -18.11 24.37 16.39
CA LEU A 582 -17.38 24.09 17.62
C LEU A 582 -18.26 24.34 18.86
#